data_f6d1382777b321236401ba0c107ca351
#
_entry.id   f6d1382777b321236401ba0c107ca351
#
_cell.length_a   1.000
_cell.length_b   1.000
_cell.length_c   1.000
_cell.angle_alpha   90.00
_cell.angle_beta   90.00
_cell.angle_gamma   90.00
#
_symmetry.space_group_name_H-M   'P 1'
#
loop_
_entity.id
_entity.type
_entity.pdbx_description
1 polymer ?
#
loop_
_entity_poly.entity_id
_entity_poly.type
_entity_poly.pdbx_seq_one_letter_code
_entity_poly.pdbx_strand_id
1 'polypeptide(L)'
;MAIQLTEQDGRQSMEAHAASKGAEMRDKYGPDIGWGQLLNILKDRTLVRYPCEVAFDAAGLLEGECAHAQPNGDQPDEGFTIFIHPFFAAQPPHAVRLALYQLVVVNYGPFASSDDAEALGSAALGISTEEYYDSLCQIADQLT
;
A
#
# COMPACT_ATOMS: atom_id res chain seq x y z
N MET A 1 26.73 26.66 -1.52
CA MET A 1 25.56 27.06 -0.74
C MET A 1 24.81 25.83 -0.28
N ALA A 2 24.66 25.69 1.03
CA ALA A 2 23.93 24.55 1.58
C ALA A 2 22.41 24.76 1.46
N ILE A 3 21.70 23.78 0.93
CA ILE A 3 20.24 23.81 0.85
C ILE A 3 19.72 23.12 2.11
N GLN A 4 18.96 23.86 2.91
CA GLN A 4 18.27 23.27 4.04
C GLN A 4 16.92 22.72 3.59
N LEU A 5 16.72 21.43 3.82
CA LEU A 5 15.42 20.80 3.55
C LEU A 5 14.51 21.02 4.75
N THR A 6 13.29 21.46 4.48
CA THR A 6 12.25 21.60 5.50
C THR A 6 11.53 20.26 5.68
N GLU A 7 10.79 20.13 6.77
CA GLU A 7 9.93 18.98 6.99
C GLU A 7 8.92 18.79 5.84
N GLN A 8 8.39 19.90 5.34
CA GLN A 8 7.47 19.88 4.20
C GLN A 8 8.14 19.37 2.93
N ASP A 9 9.40 19.77 2.67
CA ASP A 9 10.17 19.28 1.53
C ASP A 9 10.37 17.78 1.61
N GLY A 10 10.65 17.25 2.81
CA GLY A 10 10.79 15.82 3.05
C GLY A 10 9.50 15.05 2.77
N ARG A 11 8.34 15.60 3.18
CA ARG A 11 7.03 14.99 2.92
C ARG A 11 6.70 14.96 1.44
N GLN A 12 6.95 16.05 0.72
CA GLN A 12 6.71 16.14 -0.72
C GLN A 12 7.61 15.17 -1.48
N SER A 13 8.85 15.01 -1.04
CA SER A 13 9.79 14.05 -1.65
C SER A 13 9.32 12.61 -1.47
N MET A 14 8.82 12.25 -0.28
CA MET A 14 8.30 10.92 -0.01
C MET A 14 7.05 10.64 -0.84
N GLU A 15 6.13 11.59 -0.91
CA GLU A 15 4.91 11.47 -1.70
C GLU A 15 5.23 11.28 -3.19
N ALA A 16 6.16 12.08 -3.73
CA ALA A 16 6.59 11.94 -5.11
C ALA A 16 7.26 10.59 -5.37
N HIS A 17 8.06 10.12 -4.44
CA HIS A 17 8.71 8.82 -4.55
C HIS A 17 7.68 7.68 -4.52
N ALA A 18 6.69 7.78 -3.64
CA ALA A 18 5.60 6.80 -3.56
C ALA A 18 4.79 6.76 -4.87
N ALA A 19 4.45 7.93 -5.42
CA ALA A 19 3.76 8.02 -6.71
C ALA A 19 4.59 7.39 -7.83
N SER A 20 5.88 7.67 -7.85
CA SER A 20 6.81 7.10 -8.84
C SER A 20 6.86 5.58 -8.73
N LYS A 21 6.91 5.06 -7.52
CA LYS A 21 6.91 3.60 -7.28
C LYS A 21 5.60 2.96 -7.73
N GLY A 22 4.47 3.59 -7.46
CA GLY A 22 3.17 3.12 -7.95
C GLY A 22 3.12 3.10 -9.48
N ALA A 23 3.64 4.14 -10.13
CA ALA A 23 3.71 4.19 -11.60
C ALA A 23 4.59 3.06 -12.15
N GLU A 24 5.71 2.74 -11.48
CA GLU A 24 6.56 1.60 -11.87
C GLU A 24 5.79 0.27 -11.77
N MET A 25 4.98 0.10 -10.73
CA MET A 25 4.13 -1.08 -10.58
C MET A 25 3.16 -1.22 -11.75
N ARG A 26 2.53 -0.11 -12.13
CA ARG A 26 1.60 -0.07 -13.25
C ARG A 26 2.29 -0.35 -14.57
N ASP A 27 3.46 0.22 -14.80
CA ASP A 27 4.23 0.01 -16.02
C ASP A 27 4.64 -1.44 -16.19
N LYS A 28 4.96 -2.13 -15.11
CA LYS A 28 5.47 -3.49 -15.16
C LYS A 28 4.37 -4.55 -15.12
N TYR A 29 3.30 -4.32 -14.35
CA TYR A 29 2.25 -5.32 -14.10
C TYR A 29 0.85 -4.87 -14.52
N GLY A 30 0.69 -3.58 -14.85
CA GLY A 30 -0.60 -3.03 -15.26
C GLY A 30 -0.85 -3.14 -16.77
N PRO A 31 -1.85 -2.36 -17.27
CA PRO A 31 -2.62 -1.33 -16.54
C PRO A 31 -3.61 -1.88 -15.51
N ASP A 32 -4.06 -3.11 -15.65
CA ASP A 32 -5.11 -3.67 -14.78
C ASP A 32 -4.49 -4.58 -13.72
N ILE A 33 -4.12 -3.98 -12.57
CA ILE A 33 -3.54 -4.74 -11.47
C ILE A 33 -4.66 -5.47 -10.72
N GLY A 34 -4.78 -6.77 -10.97
CA GLY A 34 -5.66 -7.66 -10.24
C GLY A 34 -4.89 -8.41 -9.16
N TRP A 35 -5.53 -9.43 -8.56
CA TRP A 35 -4.94 -10.18 -7.46
C TRP A 35 -3.65 -10.90 -7.86
N GLY A 36 -3.65 -11.55 -9.04
CA GLY A 36 -2.45 -12.26 -9.51
C GLY A 36 -1.26 -11.33 -9.74
N GLN A 37 -1.50 -10.15 -10.33
CA GLN A 37 -0.48 -9.13 -10.53
C GLN A 37 0.03 -8.59 -9.20
N LEU A 38 -0.86 -8.37 -8.23
CA LEU A 38 -0.48 -7.93 -6.89
C LEU A 38 0.48 -8.93 -6.24
N LEU A 39 0.17 -10.24 -6.31
CA LEU A 39 1.04 -11.25 -5.74
C LEU A 39 2.44 -11.24 -6.37
N ASN A 40 2.52 -10.97 -7.67
CA ASN A 40 3.81 -10.83 -8.37
C ASN A 40 4.55 -9.56 -7.92
N ILE A 41 3.82 -8.46 -7.72
CA ILE A 41 4.39 -7.21 -7.21
C ILE A 41 5.02 -7.45 -5.83
N LEU A 42 4.33 -8.18 -4.95
CA LEU A 42 4.83 -8.47 -3.60
C LEU A 42 6.14 -9.26 -3.59
N LYS A 43 6.42 -10.00 -4.66
CA LYS A 43 7.65 -10.79 -4.82
C LYS A 43 8.77 -10.01 -5.51
N ASP A 44 8.47 -8.84 -6.07
CA ASP A 44 9.40 -8.05 -6.88
C ASP A 44 10.14 -7.05 -6.00
N ARG A 45 11.40 -7.32 -5.70
CA ARG A 45 12.23 -6.49 -4.81
C ARG A 45 12.61 -5.14 -5.39
N THR A 46 12.38 -4.92 -6.68
CA THR A 46 12.53 -3.58 -7.27
C THR A 46 11.35 -2.68 -6.92
N LEU A 47 10.20 -3.27 -6.55
CA LEU A 47 8.96 -2.56 -6.25
C LEU A 47 8.59 -2.62 -4.78
N VAL A 48 8.76 -3.77 -4.14
CA VAL A 48 8.47 -3.98 -2.71
C VAL A 48 9.77 -4.34 -2.01
N ARG A 49 10.20 -3.47 -1.13
CA ARG A 49 11.55 -3.48 -0.56
C ARG A 49 11.89 -4.72 0.24
N TYR A 50 10.91 -5.28 0.94
CA TYR A 50 11.09 -6.41 1.84
C TYR A 50 10.12 -7.55 1.52
N PRO A 51 10.39 -8.79 1.96
CA PRO A 51 9.44 -9.88 1.78
C PRO A 51 8.08 -9.49 2.34
N CYS A 52 7.02 -9.76 1.60
CA CYS A 52 5.69 -9.33 1.99
C CYS A 52 4.66 -10.37 1.57
N GLU A 53 3.82 -10.77 2.51
CA GLU A 53 2.73 -11.71 2.31
C GLU A 53 1.39 -11.07 2.67
N VAL A 54 0.31 -11.63 2.17
CA VAL A 54 -1.05 -11.21 2.53
C VAL A 54 -1.75 -12.36 3.27
N ALA A 55 -2.44 -12.03 4.35
CA ALA A 55 -3.26 -12.96 5.09
C ALA A 55 -4.65 -12.37 5.29
N PHE A 56 -5.68 -13.13 4.96
CA PHE A 56 -7.08 -12.76 5.26
C PHE A 56 -7.41 -13.24 6.68
N ASP A 57 -7.05 -12.43 7.66
CA ASP A 57 -7.16 -12.78 9.07
C ASP A 57 -7.42 -11.53 9.90
N ALA A 58 -8.53 -11.52 10.62
CA ALA A 58 -8.91 -10.40 11.47
C ALA A 58 -8.09 -10.33 12.76
N ALA A 59 -7.38 -11.40 13.13
CA ALA A 59 -6.57 -11.42 14.35
C ALA A 59 -5.44 -10.38 14.33
N GLY A 60 -4.99 -9.99 13.13
CA GLY A 60 -3.97 -8.95 12.95
C GLY A 60 -4.55 -7.53 12.86
N LEU A 61 -5.85 -7.37 13.06
CA LEU A 61 -6.55 -6.09 12.86
C LEU A 61 -7.19 -5.61 14.15
N LEU A 62 -7.29 -4.29 14.28
CA LEU A 62 -8.12 -3.64 15.28
C LEU A 62 -9.58 -3.68 14.82
N GLU A 63 -10.52 -3.48 15.76
CA GLU A 63 -11.94 -3.43 15.43
C GLU A 63 -12.20 -2.32 14.40
N GLY A 64 -12.90 -2.67 13.32
CA GLY A 64 -13.24 -1.73 12.25
C GLY A 64 -12.13 -1.49 11.23
N GLU A 65 -10.96 -2.05 11.44
CA GLU A 65 -9.82 -1.91 10.53
C GLU A 65 -9.94 -2.88 9.35
N CYS A 66 -9.77 -2.38 8.12
CA CYS A 66 -9.88 -3.19 6.90
C CYS A 66 -8.60 -3.94 6.58
N ALA A 67 -7.45 -3.31 6.83
CA ALA A 67 -6.14 -3.89 6.53
C ALA A 67 -5.07 -3.22 7.38
N HIS A 68 -3.96 -3.95 7.59
CA HIS A 68 -2.82 -3.45 8.36
C HIS A 68 -1.58 -4.22 7.98
N ALA A 69 -0.47 -3.50 7.71
CA ALA A 69 0.83 -4.11 7.48
C ALA A 69 1.56 -4.27 8.80
N GLN A 70 1.93 -5.49 9.14
CA GLN A 70 2.61 -5.80 10.40
C GLN A 70 3.98 -6.39 10.12
N PRO A 71 5.05 -5.90 10.79
CA PRO A 71 6.37 -6.53 10.71
C PRO A 71 6.32 -7.97 11.24
N ASN A 72 7.03 -8.88 10.59
CA ASN A 72 7.12 -10.28 11.04
C ASN A 72 8.11 -10.46 12.19
N GLY A 73 9.01 -9.50 12.40
CA GLY A 73 10.03 -9.55 13.43
C GLY A 73 10.62 -8.19 13.72
N ASP A 74 11.75 -8.17 14.42
CA ASP A 74 12.39 -6.93 14.86
C ASP A 74 13.13 -6.20 13.74
N GLN A 75 13.48 -6.92 12.67
CA GLN A 75 14.22 -6.36 11.54
C GLN A 75 13.36 -6.35 10.30
N PRO A 76 13.42 -5.27 9.47
CA PRO A 76 12.60 -5.20 8.25
C PRO A 76 12.84 -6.35 7.26
N ASP A 77 14.05 -6.91 7.21
CA ASP A 77 14.37 -8.02 6.30
C ASP A 77 13.70 -9.34 6.69
N GLU A 78 13.12 -9.42 7.88
CA GLU A 78 12.25 -10.56 8.27
C GLU A 78 10.89 -10.48 7.57
N GLY A 79 10.60 -9.35 6.93
CA GLY A 79 9.43 -9.18 6.10
C GLY A 79 8.22 -8.66 6.85
N PHE A 80 7.13 -8.60 6.10
CA PHE A 80 5.85 -8.05 6.57
C PHE A 80 4.71 -8.97 6.19
N THR A 81 3.63 -8.90 6.95
CA THR A 81 2.36 -9.51 6.58
C THR A 81 1.32 -8.41 6.51
N ILE A 82 0.65 -8.29 5.36
CA ILE A 82 -0.49 -7.41 5.20
C ILE A 82 -1.73 -8.22 5.58
N PHE A 83 -2.30 -7.91 6.74
CA PHE A 83 -3.56 -8.50 7.16
C PHE A 83 -4.70 -7.76 6.48
N ILE A 84 -5.61 -8.50 5.87
CA ILE A 84 -6.82 -7.94 5.25
C ILE A 84 -8.01 -8.63 5.90
N HIS A 85 -9.04 -7.86 6.24
CA HIS A 85 -10.24 -8.41 6.85
C HIS A 85 -10.82 -9.52 5.97
N PRO A 86 -11.17 -10.69 6.55
CA PRO A 86 -11.66 -11.84 5.77
C PRO A 86 -12.89 -11.56 4.91
N PHE A 87 -13.68 -10.55 5.28
CA PHE A 87 -14.83 -10.10 4.49
C PHE A 87 -14.45 -9.83 3.03
N PHE A 88 -13.21 -9.37 2.78
CA PHE A 88 -12.76 -9.00 1.44
C PHE A 88 -12.10 -10.15 0.68
N ALA A 89 -12.00 -11.34 1.26
CA ALA A 89 -11.42 -12.51 0.57
C ALA A 89 -12.19 -12.86 -0.70
N ALA A 90 -13.51 -12.63 -0.73
CA ALA A 90 -14.36 -12.86 -1.89
C ALA A 90 -14.45 -11.63 -2.81
N GLN A 91 -13.72 -10.56 -2.52
CA GLN A 91 -13.75 -9.30 -3.27
C GLN A 91 -12.32 -8.89 -3.67
N PRO A 92 -11.67 -9.63 -4.59
CA PRO A 92 -10.26 -9.36 -4.95
C PRO A 92 -9.96 -7.93 -5.36
N PRO A 93 -10.82 -7.21 -6.11
CA PRO A 93 -10.52 -5.81 -6.44
C PRO A 93 -10.40 -4.91 -5.22
N HIS A 94 -11.19 -5.15 -4.20
CA HIS A 94 -11.12 -4.39 -2.94
C HIS A 94 -9.85 -4.77 -2.16
N ALA A 95 -9.53 -6.05 -2.11
CA ALA A 95 -8.33 -6.53 -1.44
C ALA A 95 -7.06 -5.95 -2.08
N VAL A 96 -7.02 -5.84 -3.41
CA VAL A 96 -5.90 -5.21 -4.14
C VAL A 96 -5.73 -3.76 -3.69
N ARG A 97 -6.81 -3.00 -3.63
CA ARG A 97 -6.75 -1.59 -3.23
C ARG A 97 -6.27 -1.41 -1.80
N LEU A 98 -6.72 -2.27 -0.90
CA LEU A 98 -6.30 -2.26 0.50
C LEU A 98 -4.81 -2.63 0.64
N ALA A 99 -4.37 -3.64 -0.10
CA ALA A 99 -2.97 -4.07 -0.07
C ALA A 99 -2.03 -2.99 -0.59
N LEU A 100 -2.37 -2.34 -1.71
CA LEU A 100 -1.56 -1.27 -2.29
C LEU A 100 -1.40 -0.11 -1.30
N TYR A 101 -2.44 0.23 -0.55
CA TYR A 101 -2.38 1.27 0.47
C TYR A 101 -1.34 0.93 1.53
N GLN A 102 -1.29 -0.33 1.96
CA GLN A 102 -0.38 -0.76 3.02
C GLN A 102 1.08 -0.88 2.57
N LEU A 103 1.35 -0.94 1.27
CA LEU A 103 2.71 -1.09 0.75
C LEU A 103 3.63 0.08 1.10
N VAL A 104 3.09 1.27 1.35
CA VAL A 104 3.93 2.41 1.76
C VAL A 104 4.59 2.14 3.12
N VAL A 105 3.92 1.44 4.01
CA VAL A 105 4.50 1.08 5.31
C VAL A 105 5.64 0.09 5.11
N VAL A 106 5.47 -0.88 4.23
CA VAL A 106 6.52 -1.87 3.90
C VAL A 106 7.74 -1.17 3.30
N ASN A 107 7.53 -0.28 2.34
CA ASN A 107 8.62 0.36 1.60
C ASN A 107 9.28 1.52 2.35
N TYR A 108 8.52 2.30 3.12
CA TYR A 108 8.99 3.56 3.69
C TYR A 108 8.91 3.62 5.22
N GLY A 109 8.36 2.58 5.85
CA GLY A 109 8.28 2.49 7.30
C GLY A 109 7.04 3.16 7.89
N PRO A 110 6.91 3.16 9.23
CA PRO A 110 5.69 3.61 9.91
C PRO A 110 5.47 5.12 9.83
N PHE A 111 6.45 5.88 9.33
CA PHE A 111 6.34 7.33 9.18
C PHE A 111 5.63 7.72 7.87
N ALA A 112 5.36 6.76 6.97
CA ALA A 112 4.61 7.04 5.76
C ALA A 112 3.20 7.53 6.11
N SER A 113 2.76 8.56 5.40
CA SER A 113 1.45 9.19 5.64
C SER A 113 0.36 8.58 4.77
N SER A 114 -0.89 8.93 5.06
CA SER A 114 -2.01 8.58 4.20
C SER A 114 -1.87 9.19 2.81
N ASP A 115 -1.29 10.39 2.71
CA ASP A 115 -1.03 11.03 1.41
C ASP A 115 -0.04 10.21 0.58
N ASP A 116 0.99 9.65 1.21
CA ASP A 116 1.95 8.77 0.55
C ASP A 116 1.28 7.49 0.05
N ALA A 117 0.40 6.91 0.87
CA ALA A 117 -0.33 5.70 0.52
C ALA A 117 -1.28 5.93 -0.65
N GLU A 118 -1.98 7.07 -0.65
CA GLU A 118 -2.87 7.44 -1.75
C GLU A 118 -2.10 7.72 -3.03
N ALA A 119 -0.92 8.34 -2.93
CA ALA A 119 -0.06 8.60 -4.08
C ALA A 119 0.41 7.29 -4.73
N LEU A 120 0.85 6.32 -3.94
CA LEU A 120 1.29 5.03 -4.46
C LEU A 120 0.12 4.26 -5.10
N GLY A 121 -0.97 4.09 -4.36
CA GLY A 121 -2.10 3.28 -4.81
C GLY A 121 -2.77 3.85 -6.05
N SER A 122 -3.00 5.16 -6.08
CA SER A 122 -3.62 5.82 -7.24
C SER A 122 -2.74 5.70 -8.49
N ALA A 123 -1.43 5.89 -8.35
CA ALA A 123 -0.50 5.76 -9.47
C ALA A 123 -0.44 4.32 -9.98
N ALA A 124 -0.44 3.33 -9.09
CA ALA A 124 -0.45 1.92 -9.46
C ALA A 124 -1.71 1.54 -10.23
N LEU A 125 -2.86 2.10 -9.85
CA LEU A 125 -4.14 1.81 -10.49
C LEU A 125 -4.43 2.71 -11.70
N GLY A 126 -3.65 3.77 -11.88
CA GLY A 126 -3.86 4.72 -12.98
C GLY A 126 -5.10 5.57 -12.82
N ILE A 127 -5.46 5.90 -11.59
CA ILE A 127 -6.60 6.75 -11.26
C ILE A 127 -6.12 7.94 -10.43
N SER A 128 -7.00 8.93 -10.21
CA SER A 128 -6.66 10.06 -9.38
C SER A 128 -6.59 9.66 -7.90
N THR A 129 -5.88 10.44 -7.10
CA THR A 129 -5.85 10.24 -5.65
C THR A 129 -7.23 10.37 -5.04
N GLU A 130 -8.04 11.28 -5.57
CA GLU A 130 -9.43 11.48 -5.13
C GLU A 130 -10.30 10.25 -5.38
N GLU A 131 -10.23 9.68 -6.59
CA GLU A 131 -10.94 8.44 -6.93
C GLU A 131 -10.52 7.27 -6.04
N TYR A 132 -9.22 7.17 -5.80
CA TYR A 132 -8.68 6.11 -4.95
C TYR A 132 -9.18 6.26 -3.52
N TYR A 133 -9.10 7.47 -2.96
CA TYR A 133 -9.58 7.77 -1.62
C TYR A 133 -11.07 7.45 -1.48
N ASP A 134 -11.89 7.89 -2.43
CA ASP A 134 -13.33 7.63 -2.41
C ASP A 134 -13.62 6.13 -2.43
N SER A 135 -12.87 5.36 -3.22
CA SER A 135 -13.04 3.90 -3.26
C SER A 135 -12.67 3.24 -1.93
N LEU A 136 -11.63 3.74 -1.25
CA LEU A 136 -11.25 3.22 0.06
C LEU A 136 -12.33 3.51 1.11
N CYS A 137 -12.94 4.69 1.06
CA CYS A 137 -14.05 5.02 1.95
C CYS A 137 -15.24 4.09 1.72
N GLN A 138 -15.58 3.79 0.46
CA GLN A 138 -16.65 2.87 0.13
C GLN A 138 -16.34 1.45 0.62
N ILE A 139 -15.11 1.02 0.51
CA ILE A 139 -14.66 -0.29 1.01
C ILE A 139 -14.81 -0.34 2.54
N ALA A 140 -14.36 0.70 3.24
CA ALA A 140 -14.46 0.78 4.70
C ALA A 140 -15.93 0.76 5.17
N ASP A 141 -16.82 1.39 4.43
CA ASP A 141 -18.25 1.44 4.76
C ASP A 141 -18.88 0.05 4.77
N GLN A 142 -18.32 -0.92 4.03
CA GLN A 142 -18.87 -2.28 4.02
C GLN A 142 -18.67 -3.02 5.35
N LEU A 143 -17.76 -2.57 6.21
CA LEU A 143 -17.54 -3.16 7.53
C LEU A 143 -18.34 -2.50 8.65
N THR A 144 -19.06 -1.44 8.36
CA THR A 144 -19.84 -0.71 9.39
C THR A 144 -21.30 -1.14 9.40
#